data_8235075b175be774ca86dc652efddeb2
#
_entry.id   8235075b175be774ca86dc652efddeb2
#
_cell.length_a   1.000
_cell.length_b   1.000
_cell.length_c   1.000
_cell.angle_alpha   90.00
_cell.angle_beta   90.00
_cell.angle_gamma   90.00
#
_symmetry.space_group_name_H-M   'P 1'
#
loop_
_entity.id
_entity.type
_entity.pdbx_description
1 polymer ?
#
loop_
_entity_poly.entity_id
_entity_poly.type
_entity_poly.pdbx_seq_one_letter_code
_entity_poly.pdbx_strand_id
1 'polypeptide(L)'
;WGNITSGVELIRKKTGKKVSAMTCPLITKTDGTKFGKTEDGNIWLDKNKTSPYKFYQYWLNSSDEDSKKYVKIFTFETKKYIHNLIAQHELNPHERILQKFIASELTKMVHSDSELKKVINASNILFSKGKEFSFSSIDEETFLQVFEGVPNNLISKEDFKNCSTVEELSLIHI
;
A
#
# COMPACT_ATOMS: atom_id res chain seq x y z
N TRP A 1 -10.29 24.50 10.82
CA TRP A 1 -11.00 25.15 11.95
C TRP A 1 -12.31 25.83 11.52
N GLY A 2 -12.41 26.47 10.35
CA GLY A 2 -13.57 27.23 9.94
C GLY A 2 -14.92 26.50 10.10
N ASN A 3 -15.05 25.31 9.51
CA ASN A 3 -16.29 24.52 9.60
C ASN A 3 -16.61 24.05 11.02
N ILE A 4 -15.60 23.76 11.82
CA ILE A 4 -15.77 23.29 13.20
C ILE A 4 -16.25 24.44 14.09
N THR A 5 -15.64 25.61 14.00
CA THR A 5 -16.07 26.79 14.76
C THR A 5 -17.47 27.25 14.36
N SER A 6 -17.77 27.26 13.05
CA SER A 6 -19.13 27.54 12.56
C SER A 6 -20.17 26.53 13.07
N GLY A 7 -19.81 25.23 13.12
CA GLY A 7 -20.67 24.18 13.67
C GLY A 7 -20.96 24.36 15.15
N VAL A 8 -19.95 24.68 15.96
CA VAL A 8 -20.08 24.96 17.39
C VAL A 8 -21.01 26.16 17.61
N GLU A 9 -20.82 27.23 16.84
CA GLU A 9 -21.62 28.45 16.91
C GLU A 9 -23.09 28.18 16.50
N LEU A 10 -23.30 27.40 15.44
CA LEU A 10 -24.64 27.02 14.99
C LEU A 10 -25.39 26.22 16.06
N ILE A 11 -24.76 25.25 16.70
CA ILE A 11 -25.34 24.47 17.77
C ILE A 11 -25.74 25.39 18.94
N ARG A 12 -24.83 26.27 19.34
CA ARG A 12 -25.10 27.23 20.41
C ARG A 12 -26.33 28.11 20.10
N LYS A 13 -26.38 28.66 18.88
CA LYS A 13 -27.51 29.53 18.46
C LYS A 13 -28.83 28.78 18.37
N LYS A 14 -28.82 27.53 17.90
CA LYS A 14 -30.04 26.76 17.69
C LYS A 14 -30.59 26.11 18.97
N THR A 15 -29.70 25.63 19.84
CA THR A 15 -30.11 24.82 21.00
C THR A 15 -29.82 25.46 22.34
N GLY A 16 -29.12 26.58 22.41
CA GLY A 16 -28.61 27.17 23.63
C GLY A 16 -27.53 26.37 24.36
N LYS A 17 -27.21 25.17 23.87
CA LYS A 17 -26.23 24.26 24.52
C LYS A 17 -24.79 24.66 24.21
N LYS A 18 -23.92 24.52 25.21
CA LYS A 18 -22.48 24.65 25.06
C LYS A 18 -21.91 23.29 24.60
N VAL A 19 -21.17 23.30 23.53
CA VAL A 19 -20.43 22.13 23.00
C VAL A 19 -18.96 22.44 22.87
N SER A 20 -18.14 21.41 22.94
CA SER A 20 -16.69 21.52 22.74
C SER A 20 -16.30 20.85 21.44
N ALA A 21 -15.26 21.34 20.80
CA ALA A 21 -14.67 20.74 19.60
C ALA A 21 -13.28 20.23 19.91
N MET A 22 -12.93 19.10 19.33
CA MET A 22 -11.61 18.48 19.40
C MET A 22 -11.14 18.14 18.00
N THR A 23 -9.88 18.41 17.70
CA THR A 23 -9.25 18.08 16.42
C THR A 23 -7.93 17.37 16.66
N CYS A 24 -7.58 16.49 15.72
CA CYS A 24 -6.23 15.89 15.65
C CYS A 24 -5.37 16.67 14.65
N PRO A 25 -4.05 16.73 14.82
CA PRO A 25 -3.14 17.26 13.82
C PRO A 25 -3.30 16.54 12.47
N LEU A 26 -3.14 17.29 11.37
CA LEU A 26 -3.16 16.71 10.03
C LEU A 26 -1.96 15.79 9.84
N ILE A 27 -2.21 14.59 9.32
CA ILE A 27 -1.14 13.67 8.94
C ILE A 27 -0.57 14.14 7.60
N THR A 28 0.71 14.45 7.59
CA THR A 28 1.48 14.82 6.40
C THR A 28 2.66 13.90 6.23
N LYS A 29 3.11 13.73 5.00
CA LYS A 29 4.40 13.10 4.71
C LYS A 29 5.54 14.01 5.16
N THR A 30 6.75 13.48 5.23
CA THR A 30 7.95 14.24 5.62
C THR A 30 8.28 15.36 4.64
N ASP A 31 7.94 15.19 3.35
CA ASP A 31 8.04 16.19 2.29
C ASP A 31 6.99 17.32 2.39
N GLY A 32 6.13 17.31 3.39
CA GLY A 32 5.04 18.27 3.60
C GLY A 32 3.79 18.01 2.76
N THR A 33 3.79 17.02 1.89
CA THR A 33 2.61 16.67 1.08
C THR A 33 1.53 16.00 1.93
N LYS A 34 0.28 16.03 1.45
CA LYS A 34 -0.83 15.40 2.16
C LYS A 34 -0.71 13.88 2.12
N PHE A 35 -0.89 13.25 3.28
CA PHE A 35 -0.98 11.80 3.39
C PHE A 35 -2.14 11.24 2.54
N GLY A 36 -1.93 10.04 1.95
CA GLY A 36 -2.94 9.34 1.17
C GLY A 36 -3.11 9.83 -0.28
N LYS A 37 -2.31 10.81 -0.72
CA LYS A 37 -2.23 11.22 -2.11
C LYS A 37 -0.95 10.69 -2.76
N THR A 38 -1.09 10.09 -3.94
CA THR A 38 0.01 9.70 -4.83
C THR A 38 -0.09 10.49 -6.12
N GLU A 39 0.90 10.38 -6.99
CA GLU A 39 0.84 10.95 -8.35
C GLU A 39 -0.34 10.37 -9.13
N ASP A 40 -0.67 9.10 -8.92
CA ASP A 40 -1.79 8.39 -9.53
C ASP A 40 -3.15 8.62 -8.83
N GLY A 41 -3.21 9.46 -7.79
CA GLY A 41 -4.45 9.76 -7.06
C GLY A 41 -4.44 9.36 -5.59
N ASN A 42 -5.60 8.95 -5.05
CA ASN A 42 -5.74 8.55 -3.66
C ASN A 42 -5.56 7.05 -3.48
N ILE A 43 -5.01 6.63 -2.34
CA ILE A 43 -5.04 5.23 -1.91
C ILE A 43 -6.37 4.99 -1.19
N TRP A 44 -7.18 4.10 -1.78
CA TRP A 44 -8.50 3.77 -1.27
C TRP A 44 -8.47 2.49 -0.42
N LEU A 45 -9.35 2.41 0.56
CA LEU A 45 -9.57 1.19 1.34
C LEU A 45 -10.43 0.17 0.58
N ASP A 46 -11.20 0.63 -0.40
CA ASP A 46 -12.01 -0.21 -1.28
C ASP A 46 -11.11 -0.92 -2.30
N LYS A 47 -11.10 -2.25 -2.27
CA LYS A 47 -10.29 -3.10 -3.15
C LYS A 47 -10.59 -2.94 -4.66
N ASN A 48 -11.79 -2.43 -5.00
CA ASN A 48 -12.15 -2.18 -6.38
C ASN A 48 -11.57 -0.86 -6.93
N LYS A 49 -11.05 0.00 -6.04
CA LYS A 49 -10.44 1.29 -6.39
C LYS A 49 -8.92 1.28 -6.22
N THR A 50 -8.43 0.55 -5.23
CA THR A 50 -7.01 0.30 -4.99
C THR A 50 -6.87 -1.17 -4.64
N SER A 51 -6.22 -1.93 -5.51
CA SER A 51 -6.04 -3.37 -5.28
C SER A 51 -5.23 -3.63 -4.00
N PRO A 52 -5.43 -4.78 -3.32
CA PRO A 52 -4.65 -5.16 -2.15
C PRO A 52 -3.14 -5.12 -2.41
N TYR A 53 -2.70 -5.46 -3.62
CA TYR A 53 -1.30 -5.38 -4.02
C TYR A 53 -0.79 -3.94 -4.06
N LYS A 54 -1.49 -3.01 -4.73
CA LYS A 54 -1.14 -1.58 -4.74
C LYS A 54 -1.19 -0.97 -3.35
N PHE A 55 -2.17 -1.35 -2.54
CA PHE A 55 -2.29 -0.91 -1.15
C PHE A 55 -1.05 -1.34 -0.33
N TYR A 56 -0.65 -2.60 -0.41
CA TYR A 56 0.54 -3.12 0.25
C TYR A 56 1.82 -2.40 -0.22
N GLN A 57 2.00 -2.23 -1.54
CA GLN A 57 3.16 -1.57 -2.12
C GLN A 57 3.26 -0.10 -1.70
N TYR A 58 2.13 0.59 -1.56
CA TYR A 58 2.10 1.97 -1.06
C TYR A 58 2.77 2.09 0.32
N TRP A 59 2.40 1.22 1.24
CA TRP A 59 2.99 1.21 2.59
C TRP A 59 4.43 0.71 2.57
N LEU A 60 4.70 -0.31 1.79
CA LEU A 60 6.05 -0.85 1.64
C LEU A 60 7.02 0.21 1.09
N ASN A 61 6.58 1.11 0.22
CA ASN A 61 7.41 2.14 -0.40
C ASN A 61 7.48 3.46 0.40
N SER A 62 6.92 3.52 1.60
CA SER A 62 7.05 4.69 2.46
C SER A 62 8.51 4.94 2.89
N SER A 63 8.85 6.21 3.14
CA SER A 63 10.17 6.58 3.65
C SER A 63 10.38 6.05 5.08
N ASP A 64 11.62 5.93 5.52
CA ASP A 64 11.94 5.51 6.90
C ASP A 64 11.35 6.47 7.92
N GLU A 65 11.46 7.78 7.67
CA GLU A 65 10.94 8.83 8.54
C GLU A 65 9.41 8.79 8.64
N ASP A 66 8.73 8.60 7.52
CA ASP A 66 7.27 8.48 7.51
C ASP A 66 6.82 7.18 8.18
N SER A 67 7.52 6.08 7.95
CA SER A 67 7.22 4.79 8.57
C SER A 67 7.31 4.85 10.10
N LYS A 68 8.29 5.59 10.65
CA LYS A 68 8.39 5.83 12.10
C LYS A 68 7.19 6.59 12.69
N LYS A 69 6.56 7.45 11.88
CA LYS A 69 5.31 8.14 12.27
C LYS A 69 4.11 7.21 12.11
N TYR A 70 4.03 6.52 10.97
CA TYR A 70 2.86 5.72 10.62
C TYR A 70 2.66 4.52 11.52
N VAL A 71 3.72 3.84 11.95
CA VAL A 71 3.61 2.72 12.89
C VAL A 71 2.95 3.12 14.21
N LYS A 72 3.17 4.37 14.67
CA LYS A 72 2.59 4.91 15.90
C LYS A 72 1.12 5.30 15.75
N ILE A 73 0.69 5.63 14.53
CA ILE A 73 -0.64 6.18 14.24
C ILE A 73 -1.60 5.09 13.78
N PHE A 74 -1.13 4.16 12.93
CA PHE A 74 -1.98 3.24 12.20
C PHE A 74 -1.95 1.81 12.72
N THR A 75 -1.16 1.51 13.77
CA THR A 75 -1.14 0.17 14.38
C THR A 75 -1.63 0.21 15.82
N PHE A 76 -2.12 -0.93 16.31
CA PHE A 76 -2.60 -1.08 17.70
C PHE A 76 -1.55 -1.68 18.62
N GLU A 77 -0.29 -1.68 18.20
CA GLU A 77 0.79 -2.25 18.96
C GLU A 77 1.17 -1.42 20.19
N THR A 78 1.75 -2.10 21.20
CA THR A 78 2.19 -1.43 22.41
C THR A 78 3.36 -0.49 22.13
N LYS A 79 3.46 0.60 22.91
CA LYS A 79 4.56 1.56 22.81
C LYS A 79 5.94 0.88 22.88
N LYS A 80 6.08 -0.13 23.75
CA LYS A 80 7.33 -0.89 23.92
C LYS A 80 7.69 -1.66 22.64
N TYR A 81 6.71 -2.34 22.04
CA TYR A 81 6.91 -3.08 20.80
C TYR A 81 7.31 -2.15 19.66
N ILE A 82 6.60 -1.03 19.48
CA ILE A 82 6.90 -0.03 18.45
C ILE A 82 8.33 0.53 18.61
N HIS A 83 8.75 0.83 19.83
CA HIS A 83 10.11 1.35 20.06
C HIS A 83 11.17 0.29 19.71
N ASN A 84 10.96 -0.97 20.05
CA ASN A 84 11.88 -2.05 19.69
C ASN A 84 11.95 -2.24 18.17
N LEU A 85 10.81 -2.19 17.48
CA LEU A 85 10.74 -2.32 16.03
C LEU A 85 11.48 -1.17 15.32
N ILE A 86 11.32 0.06 15.80
CA ILE A 86 12.05 1.23 15.29
C ILE A 86 13.55 1.06 15.52
N ALA A 87 13.98 0.64 16.71
CA ALA A 87 15.39 0.42 16.99
C ALA A 87 16.01 -0.68 16.12
N GLN A 88 15.30 -1.79 15.87
CA GLN A 88 15.73 -2.82 14.94
C GLN A 88 15.87 -2.30 13.51
N HIS A 89 14.90 -1.51 13.07
CA HIS A 89 14.94 -0.90 11.75
C HIS A 89 16.14 0.06 11.58
N GLU A 90 16.46 0.84 12.60
CA GLU A 90 17.60 1.79 12.57
C GLU A 90 18.97 1.08 12.49
N LEU A 91 19.07 -0.15 13.00
CA LEU A 91 20.28 -0.96 12.86
C LEU A 91 20.49 -1.45 11.41
N ASN A 92 19.40 -1.82 10.73
CA ASN A 92 19.42 -2.38 9.38
C ASN A 92 18.32 -1.78 8.48
N PRO A 93 18.41 -0.49 8.09
CA PRO A 93 17.35 0.19 7.32
C PRO A 93 17.06 -0.49 5.97
N HIS A 94 18.09 -1.07 5.34
CA HIS A 94 17.98 -1.75 4.04
C HIS A 94 17.06 -2.98 4.05
N GLU A 95 16.83 -3.60 5.20
CA GLU A 95 15.89 -4.72 5.36
C GLU A 95 14.43 -4.27 5.32
N ARG A 96 14.17 -2.98 5.51
CA ARG A 96 12.83 -2.35 5.47
C ARG A 96 11.83 -3.04 6.43
N ILE A 97 12.30 -3.45 7.60
CA ILE A 97 11.50 -4.19 8.59
C ILE A 97 10.26 -3.41 8.99
N LEU A 98 10.41 -2.10 9.21
CA LEU A 98 9.33 -1.21 9.64
C LEU A 98 8.25 -1.06 8.57
N GLN A 99 8.64 -0.84 7.31
CA GLN A 99 7.72 -0.75 6.18
C GLN A 99 6.98 -2.08 5.93
N LYS A 100 7.71 -3.20 5.96
CA LYS A 100 7.12 -4.54 5.83
C LYS A 100 6.09 -4.82 6.92
N PHE A 101 6.39 -4.44 8.16
CA PHE A 101 5.48 -4.59 9.27
C PHE A 101 4.20 -3.77 9.05
N ILE A 102 4.32 -2.47 8.76
CA ILE A 102 3.17 -1.58 8.52
C ILE A 102 2.34 -2.09 7.34
N ALA A 103 2.97 -2.41 6.22
CA ALA A 103 2.29 -2.91 5.04
C ALA A 103 1.51 -4.20 5.32
N SER A 104 2.09 -5.12 6.10
CA SER A 104 1.44 -6.37 6.47
C SER A 104 0.25 -6.14 7.41
N GLU A 105 0.44 -5.38 8.49
CA GLU A 105 -0.62 -5.11 9.46
C GLU A 105 -1.80 -4.40 8.83
N LEU A 106 -1.54 -3.36 8.03
CA LEU A 106 -2.60 -2.58 7.42
C LEU A 106 -3.32 -3.34 6.29
N THR A 107 -2.60 -4.09 5.48
CA THR A 107 -3.23 -4.92 4.44
C THR A 107 -4.10 -6.01 5.07
N LYS A 108 -3.63 -6.67 6.14
CA LYS A 108 -4.41 -7.64 6.89
C LYS A 108 -5.68 -7.02 7.49
N MET A 109 -5.55 -5.84 8.09
CA MET A 109 -6.66 -5.13 8.73
C MET A 109 -7.74 -4.70 7.73
N VAL A 110 -7.36 -4.21 6.55
CA VAL A 110 -8.28 -3.62 5.57
C VAL A 110 -8.83 -4.67 4.61
N HIS A 111 -8.00 -5.59 4.15
CA HIS A 111 -8.38 -6.53 3.10
C HIS A 111 -8.57 -7.97 3.58
N SER A 112 -7.74 -8.51 4.39
CA SER A 112 -7.77 -9.80 5.09
C SER A 112 -6.39 -10.48 5.15
N ASP A 113 -6.26 -11.51 5.99
CA ASP A 113 -5.05 -12.32 6.06
C ASP A 113 -4.81 -13.15 4.78
N SER A 114 -5.88 -13.60 4.11
CA SER A 114 -5.77 -14.33 2.85
C SER A 114 -5.22 -13.46 1.72
N GLU A 115 -5.72 -12.23 1.59
CA GLU A 115 -5.21 -11.27 0.60
C GLU A 115 -3.75 -10.87 0.90
N LEU A 116 -3.40 -10.65 2.16
CA LEU A 116 -2.01 -10.39 2.55
C LEU A 116 -1.07 -11.51 2.09
N LYS A 117 -1.44 -12.79 2.29
CA LYS A 117 -0.61 -13.93 1.85
C LYS A 117 -0.39 -13.95 0.35
N LYS A 118 -1.44 -13.69 -0.44
CA LYS A 118 -1.34 -13.60 -1.90
C LYS A 118 -0.40 -12.47 -2.33
N VAL A 119 -0.55 -11.30 -1.75
CA VAL A 119 0.27 -10.11 -2.04
C VAL A 119 1.73 -10.32 -1.68
N ILE A 120 2.03 -10.90 -0.52
CA ILE A 120 3.40 -11.21 -0.11
C ILE A 120 4.02 -12.24 -1.06
N ASN A 121 3.27 -13.28 -1.44
CA ASN A 121 3.75 -14.28 -2.39
C ASN A 121 4.09 -13.64 -3.74
N ALA A 122 3.17 -12.84 -4.29
CA ALA A 122 3.37 -12.11 -5.54
C ALA A 122 4.60 -11.17 -5.48
N SER A 123 4.71 -10.39 -4.39
CA SER A 123 5.85 -9.49 -4.17
C SER A 123 7.19 -10.28 -4.10
N ASN A 124 7.21 -11.40 -3.42
CA ASN A 124 8.40 -12.24 -3.33
C ASN A 124 8.80 -12.80 -4.70
N ILE A 125 7.84 -13.25 -5.51
CA ILE A 125 8.11 -13.78 -6.85
C ILE A 125 8.72 -12.70 -7.75
N LEU A 126 8.18 -11.47 -7.71
CA LEU A 126 8.66 -10.37 -8.55
C LEU A 126 10.05 -9.85 -8.16
N PHE A 127 10.33 -9.78 -6.87
CA PHE A 127 11.52 -9.10 -6.36
C PHE A 127 12.61 -10.04 -5.82
N SER A 128 12.40 -11.37 -5.87
CA SER A 128 13.41 -12.33 -5.43
C SER A 128 14.49 -12.52 -6.50
N LYS A 129 15.68 -12.06 -6.21
CA LYS A 129 16.85 -12.30 -7.07
C LYS A 129 17.28 -13.76 -6.98
N GLY A 130 17.21 -14.51 -8.10
CA GLY A 130 17.89 -15.78 -8.27
C GLY A 130 17.26 -17.03 -7.66
N LYS A 131 16.00 -16.97 -7.21
CA LYS A 131 15.24 -18.18 -6.86
C LYS A 131 14.30 -18.54 -8.01
N GLU A 132 14.26 -19.82 -8.38
CA GLU A 132 13.25 -20.34 -9.30
C GLU A 132 11.87 -20.26 -8.62
N PHE A 133 11.13 -19.21 -8.94
CA PHE A 133 9.73 -19.08 -8.55
C PHE A 133 8.85 -19.44 -9.72
N SER A 134 7.84 -20.27 -9.45
CA SER A 134 6.85 -20.60 -10.45
C SER A 134 5.71 -19.57 -10.41
N PHE A 135 5.49 -18.88 -11.51
CA PHE A 135 4.34 -18.00 -11.70
C PHE A 135 3.00 -18.76 -11.56
N SER A 136 3.00 -20.10 -11.70
CA SER A 136 1.83 -20.94 -11.51
C SER A 136 1.30 -20.93 -10.06
N SER A 137 2.03 -20.38 -9.11
CA SER A 137 1.60 -20.22 -7.72
C SER A 137 0.84 -18.91 -7.44
N ILE A 138 0.73 -18.02 -8.43
CA ILE A 138 -0.04 -16.78 -8.33
C ILE A 138 -1.40 -17.05 -9.01
N ASP A 139 -2.50 -16.64 -8.36
CA ASP A 139 -3.82 -16.66 -9.00
C ASP A 139 -3.94 -15.55 -10.04
N GLU A 140 -4.81 -15.73 -11.03
CA GLU A 140 -5.00 -14.82 -12.14
C GLU A 140 -5.39 -13.40 -11.68
N GLU A 141 -6.24 -13.29 -10.65
CA GLU A 141 -6.66 -11.99 -10.11
C GLU A 141 -5.46 -11.21 -9.54
N THR A 142 -4.62 -11.87 -8.74
CA THR A 142 -3.40 -11.25 -8.18
C THR A 142 -2.39 -10.93 -9.28
N PHE A 143 -2.25 -11.79 -10.28
CA PHE A 143 -1.38 -11.52 -11.43
C PHE A 143 -1.80 -10.26 -12.18
N LEU A 144 -3.08 -10.10 -12.49
CA LEU A 144 -3.60 -8.91 -13.16
C LEU A 144 -3.44 -7.65 -12.29
N GLN A 145 -3.61 -7.74 -10.98
CA GLN A 145 -3.38 -6.62 -10.05
C GLN A 145 -1.91 -6.16 -10.03
N VAL A 146 -0.98 -7.10 -10.10
CA VAL A 146 0.46 -6.83 -10.12
C VAL A 146 0.87 -6.07 -11.38
N PHE A 147 0.32 -6.48 -12.52
CA PHE A 147 0.63 -5.90 -13.84
C PHE A 147 -0.38 -4.83 -14.27
N GLU A 148 -1.21 -4.33 -13.36
CA GLU A 148 -2.14 -3.25 -13.65
C GLU A 148 -1.42 -1.99 -14.16
N GLY A 149 -1.81 -1.52 -15.34
CA GLY A 149 -1.19 -0.35 -16.00
C GLY A 149 0.06 -0.68 -16.81
N VAL A 150 0.53 -1.93 -16.80
CA VAL A 150 1.58 -2.37 -17.71
C VAL A 150 0.95 -2.65 -19.07
N PRO A 151 1.54 -2.16 -20.19
CA PRO A 151 1.08 -2.52 -21.52
C PRO A 151 1.05 -4.05 -21.66
N ASN A 152 -0.08 -4.58 -22.11
CA ASN A 152 -0.25 -6.00 -22.36
C ASN A 152 -0.75 -6.24 -23.77
N ASN A 153 -0.36 -7.36 -24.32
CA ASN A 153 -0.78 -7.80 -25.65
C ASN A 153 -1.29 -9.24 -25.57
N LEU A 154 -2.39 -9.50 -26.25
CA LEU A 154 -2.94 -10.84 -26.35
C LEU A 154 -2.33 -11.55 -27.57
N ILE A 155 -1.69 -12.67 -27.31
CA ILE A 155 -1.07 -13.52 -28.33
C ILE A 155 -1.83 -14.84 -28.39
N SER A 156 -2.04 -15.37 -29.60
CA SER A 156 -2.65 -16.70 -29.75
C SER A 156 -1.69 -17.78 -29.20
N LYS A 157 -2.24 -18.91 -28.71
CA LYS A 157 -1.43 -20.03 -28.27
C LYS A 157 -0.58 -20.62 -29.40
N GLU A 158 -1.01 -20.47 -30.64
CA GLU A 158 -0.29 -20.96 -31.83
C GLU A 158 0.91 -20.07 -32.11
N ASP A 159 0.73 -18.75 -32.12
CA ASP A 159 1.82 -17.78 -32.29
C ASP A 159 2.86 -17.89 -31.18
N PHE A 160 2.42 -18.05 -29.92
CA PHE A 160 3.32 -18.23 -28.79
C PHE A 160 4.19 -19.49 -28.92
N LYS A 161 3.62 -20.63 -29.42
CA LYS A 161 4.36 -21.87 -29.63
C LYS A 161 5.35 -21.80 -30.77
N ASN A 162 5.12 -20.92 -31.74
CA ASN A 162 5.98 -20.74 -32.90
C ASN A 162 7.16 -19.80 -32.61
N CYS A 163 7.13 -19.06 -31.52
CA CYS A 163 8.22 -18.18 -31.09
C CYS A 163 9.26 -18.98 -30.28
N SER A 164 10.50 -18.94 -30.72
CA SER A 164 11.64 -19.59 -30.05
C SER A 164 12.38 -18.66 -29.11
N THR A 165 12.25 -17.33 -29.32
CA THR A 165 12.95 -16.30 -28.55
C THR A 165 12.01 -15.15 -28.13
N VAL A 166 12.41 -14.40 -27.11
CA VAL A 166 11.69 -13.18 -26.65
C VAL A 166 11.71 -12.09 -27.74
N GLU A 167 12.74 -12.07 -28.57
CA GLU A 167 12.87 -11.12 -29.68
C GLU A 167 11.84 -11.38 -30.77
N GLU A 168 11.60 -12.65 -31.14
CA GLU A 168 10.55 -13.04 -32.07
C GLU A 168 9.16 -12.68 -31.54
N LEU A 169 8.94 -12.86 -30.24
CA LEU A 169 7.70 -12.48 -29.55
C LEU A 169 7.47 -10.96 -29.61
N SER A 170 8.53 -10.16 -29.52
CA SER A 170 8.48 -8.70 -29.61
C SER A 170 8.13 -8.23 -31.03
N LEU A 171 8.53 -8.97 -32.07
CA LEU A 171 8.29 -8.62 -33.48
C LEU A 171 6.83 -8.86 -33.91
N ILE A 172 6.07 -9.69 -33.21
CA ILE A 172 4.62 -9.92 -33.50
C ILE A 172 3.78 -8.65 -33.26
N HIS A 173 4.32 -7.65 -32.55
CA HIS A 173 3.62 -6.43 -32.13
C HIS A 173 4.04 -5.17 -32.91
N ILE A 174 4.88 -5.30 -33.91
CA ILE A 174 5.24 -4.24 -34.86
C ILE A 174 4.43 -4.40 -36.14
#